data_c2809805b6c0a0ae30fa020cab520850
#
_entry.id   c2809805b6c0a0ae30fa020cab520850
#
_cell.length_a   1.000
_cell.length_b   1.000
_cell.length_c   1.000
_cell.angle_alpha   90.00
_cell.angle_beta   90.00
_cell.angle_gamma   90.00
#
_symmetry.space_group_name_H-M   'P 1'
#
loop_
_entity.id
_entity.type
_entity.pdbx_description
1 polymer ?
#
loop_
_entity_poly.entity_id
_entity_poly.type
_entity_poly.pdbx_seq_one_letter_code
_entity_poly.pdbx_strand_id
1 'polypeptide(L)'
;MSTPQLIFSGGSGRSGTTVLAKLLRTHPQVRASRPLEIRCLTDSAGLLDVCLGPGADAPLGVRALARSRPLLFAEFRRRLRGRWWERTNRLGKVSGLHRGITPEQRETLLRELQRSVGQDAREAGRSFLLELARMQGLDAERYWVDTSPPNIAHADRIHRLVPQALFVHMVRDGRDTMASVMNESWGPSDPEAAATWWSDRMVAAHRALTEVPADAVLTLSLESLVVTERAEEYRRLLEFLDLPDRPRMRRYFAEQMPAERVRPGSWRERVADPDQVERAYRAAAQRLEALGVPTHEFGPPPP
;
A
#
# COMPACT_ATOMS: atom_id res chain seq x y z
N MET A 1 -22.99 -5.95 -16.65
CA MET A 1 -21.71 -5.26 -16.39
C MET A 1 -21.12 -5.87 -15.13
N SER A 2 -19.88 -6.38 -15.18
CA SER A 2 -19.21 -6.91 -14.00
C SER A 2 -18.94 -5.79 -12.98
N THR A 3 -19.11 -6.07 -11.68
CA THR A 3 -18.80 -5.09 -10.63
C THR A 3 -17.28 -4.78 -10.69
N PRO A 4 -16.89 -3.50 -10.66
CA PRO A 4 -15.47 -3.15 -10.63
C PRO A 4 -14.75 -3.80 -9.45
N GLN A 5 -13.54 -4.29 -9.69
CA GLN A 5 -12.72 -4.94 -8.67
C GLN A 5 -11.67 -3.97 -8.12
N LEU A 6 -11.46 -4.00 -6.80
CA LEU A 6 -10.50 -3.13 -6.13
C LEU A 6 -9.18 -3.89 -5.94
N ILE A 7 -8.08 -3.25 -6.33
CA ILE A 7 -6.72 -3.74 -6.11
C ILE A 7 -6.06 -2.87 -5.04
N PHE A 8 -5.52 -3.51 -4.01
CA PHE A 8 -4.74 -2.86 -2.97
C PHE A 8 -3.29 -3.33 -3.06
N SER A 9 -2.43 -2.43 -3.51
CA SER A 9 -0.99 -2.69 -3.46
C SER A 9 -0.37 -2.02 -2.26
N GLY A 10 0.67 -2.64 -1.71
CA GLY A 10 1.41 -2.11 -0.57
C GLY A 10 2.69 -2.88 -0.32
N GLY A 11 3.28 -2.66 0.84
CA GLY A 11 4.52 -3.29 1.28
C GLY A 11 5.11 -2.51 2.46
N SER A 12 6.37 -2.79 2.80
CA SER A 12 7.06 -2.09 3.89
C SER A 12 7.16 -0.56 3.72
N GLY A 13 6.90 -0.06 2.50
CA GLY A 13 7.28 1.25 2.03
C GLY A 13 8.69 1.21 1.43
N ARG A 14 8.98 2.08 0.47
CA ARG A 14 10.25 2.06 -0.30
C ARG A 14 10.49 0.76 -1.10
N SER A 15 9.47 -0.10 -1.20
CA SER A 15 9.50 -1.41 -1.87
C SER A 15 8.99 -1.39 -3.32
N GLY A 16 8.77 -0.22 -3.94
CA GLY A 16 8.40 -0.12 -5.35
C GLY A 16 6.91 0.02 -5.64
N THR A 17 6.04 0.25 -4.66
CA THR A 17 4.59 0.44 -4.86
C THR A 17 4.25 1.52 -5.88
N THR A 18 4.99 2.65 -5.88
CA THR A 18 4.83 3.72 -6.89
C THR A 18 5.21 3.27 -8.30
N VAL A 19 6.20 2.38 -8.43
CA VAL A 19 6.62 1.82 -9.72
C VAL A 19 5.50 0.95 -10.29
N LEU A 20 4.94 0.07 -9.47
CA LEU A 20 3.79 -0.76 -9.83
C LEU A 20 2.58 0.10 -10.23
N ALA A 21 2.23 1.12 -9.44
CA ALA A 21 1.12 2.03 -9.76
C ALA A 21 1.28 2.68 -11.14
N LYS A 22 2.49 3.12 -11.46
CA LYS A 22 2.81 3.73 -12.75
C LYS A 22 2.70 2.73 -13.90
N LEU A 23 3.06 1.48 -13.70
CA LEU A 23 2.90 0.41 -14.67
C LEU A 23 1.41 0.11 -14.92
N LEU A 24 0.68 -0.22 -13.85
CA LEU A 24 -0.73 -0.62 -13.92
C LEU A 24 -1.61 0.45 -14.58
N ARG A 25 -1.42 1.73 -14.26
CA ARG A 25 -2.21 2.83 -14.85
C ARG A 25 -2.03 3.00 -16.37
N THR A 26 -1.05 2.34 -16.99
CA THR A 26 -0.88 2.34 -18.45
C THR A 26 -1.82 1.37 -19.14
N HIS A 27 -2.38 0.42 -18.40
CA HIS A 27 -3.35 -0.54 -18.93
C HIS A 27 -4.77 0.10 -19.01
N PRO A 28 -5.50 -0.06 -20.13
CA PRO A 28 -6.79 0.61 -20.33
C PRO A 28 -7.89 0.14 -19.38
N GLN A 29 -7.76 -1.06 -18.81
CA GLN A 29 -8.72 -1.60 -17.85
C GLN A 29 -8.39 -1.26 -16.39
N VAL A 30 -7.37 -0.43 -16.15
CA VAL A 30 -6.94 -0.09 -14.78
C VAL A 30 -6.96 1.41 -14.55
N ARG A 31 -7.71 1.84 -13.55
CA ARG A 31 -7.73 3.20 -13.03
C ARG A 31 -6.91 3.26 -11.73
N ALA A 32 -5.88 4.09 -11.70
CA ALA A 32 -5.14 4.35 -10.45
C ALA A 32 -5.85 5.43 -9.62
N SER A 33 -5.85 5.26 -8.31
CA SER A 33 -6.38 6.25 -7.36
C SER A 33 -5.69 7.62 -7.49
N ARG A 34 -6.40 8.67 -7.09
CA ARG A 34 -5.89 10.04 -7.02
C ARG A 34 -6.22 10.63 -5.66
N PRO A 35 -5.21 10.84 -4.78
CA PRO A 35 -3.76 10.53 -4.96
C PRO A 35 -3.51 9.01 -5.07
N LEU A 36 -2.31 8.62 -5.47
CA LEU A 36 -1.92 7.19 -5.56
C LEU A 36 -2.00 6.48 -4.21
N GLU A 37 -1.95 7.21 -3.11
CA GLU A 37 -2.04 6.71 -1.74
C GLU A 37 -3.24 7.32 -1.04
N ILE A 38 -4.26 6.50 -0.79
CA ILE A 38 -5.49 6.91 -0.10
C ILE A 38 -5.36 6.65 1.40
N ARG A 39 -4.89 7.64 2.12
CA ARG A 39 -4.64 7.51 3.55
C ARG A 39 -5.88 7.34 4.42
N CYS A 40 -7.03 7.83 3.99
CA CYS A 40 -8.25 7.73 4.75
C CYS A 40 -8.78 6.29 4.92
N LEU A 41 -8.22 5.32 4.18
CA LEU A 41 -8.57 3.91 4.34
C LEU A 41 -7.93 3.31 5.60
N THR A 42 -6.60 3.33 5.67
CA THR A 42 -5.79 2.58 6.65
C THR A 42 -5.20 3.43 7.77
N ASP A 43 -5.13 4.76 7.63
CA ASP A 43 -4.67 5.62 8.74
C ASP A 43 -5.59 5.44 9.96
N SER A 44 -5.04 5.62 11.15
CA SER A 44 -5.80 5.59 12.43
C SER A 44 -7.02 6.51 12.38
N ALA A 45 -8.15 6.07 12.90
CA ALA A 45 -9.48 6.66 12.73
C ALA A 45 -9.91 6.80 11.26
N GLY A 46 -9.39 5.95 10.38
CA GLY A 46 -9.75 5.84 8.97
C GLY A 46 -11.01 5.03 8.74
N LEU A 47 -11.30 4.73 7.47
CA LEU A 47 -12.50 4.01 7.08
C LEU A 47 -12.57 2.62 7.71
N LEU A 48 -11.43 1.90 7.79
CA LEU A 48 -11.38 0.59 8.45
C LEU A 48 -11.78 0.68 9.92
N ASP A 49 -11.34 1.72 10.64
CA ASP A 49 -11.70 1.88 12.04
C ASP A 49 -13.18 2.25 12.21
N VAL A 50 -13.71 3.09 11.34
CA VAL A 50 -15.14 3.48 11.35
C VAL A 50 -16.05 2.28 11.07
N CYS A 51 -15.67 1.41 10.14
CA CYS A 51 -16.51 0.31 9.70
C CYS A 51 -16.32 -0.99 10.50
N LEU A 52 -15.08 -1.28 10.95
CA LEU A 52 -14.73 -2.55 11.59
C LEU A 52 -14.30 -2.40 13.06
N GLY A 53 -14.23 -1.17 13.56
CA GLY A 53 -13.59 -0.86 14.83
C GLY A 53 -12.06 -0.74 14.71
N PRO A 54 -11.36 -0.20 15.74
CA PRO A 54 -9.91 -0.05 15.74
C PRO A 54 -9.20 -1.41 15.65
N GLY A 55 -8.09 -1.45 14.90
CA GLY A 55 -7.19 -2.59 14.90
C GLY A 55 -6.50 -2.81 16.26
N ALA A 56 -5.86 -3.98 16.41
CA ALA A 56 -5.13 -4.33 17.62
C ALA A 56 -4.03 -3.32 17.98
N ASP A 57 -3.41 -2.70 16.97
CA ASP A 57 -2.31 -1.75 17.13
C ASP A 57 -2.77 -0.29 17.12
N ALA A 58 -4.10 -0.04 17.18
CA ALA A 58 -4.62 1.31 17.14
C ALA A 58 -4.18 2.12 18.39
N PRO A 59 -3.78 3.40 18.20
CA PRO A 59 -3.41 4.27 19.31
C PRO A 59 -4.50 4.38 20.37
N LEU A 60 -4.12 4.54 21.64
CA LEU A 60 -5.06 4.64 22.77
C LEU A 60 -6.14 5.71 22.53
N GLY A 61 -5.79 6.86 21.95
CA GLY A 61 -6.75 7.91 21.61
C GLY A 61 -7.82 7.45 20.62
N VAL A 62 -7.47 6.63 19.62
CA VAL A 62 -8.44 6.07 18.68
C VAL A 62 -9.31 5.03 19.32
N ARG A 63 -8.74 4.16 20.18
CA ARG A 63 -9.53 3.20 20.98
C ARG A 63 -10.51 3.90 21.92
N ALA A 64 -10.13 5.04 22.50
CA ALA A 64 -11.01 5.85 23.31
C ALA A 64 -12.17 6.46 22.49
N LEU A 65 -11.88 7.00 21.31
CA LEU A 65 -12.91 7.50 20.39
C LEU A 65 -13.86 6.40 19.92
N ALA A 66 -13.38 5.19 19.73
CA ALA A 66 -14.17 4.06 19.26
C ALA A 66 -15.21 3.55 20.28
N ARG A 67 -15.12 3.96 21.56
CA ARG A 67 -16.19 3.72 22.54
C ARG A 67 -17.49 4.44 22.18
N SER A 68 -17.42 5.44 21.31
CA SER A 68 -18.56 6.16 20.77
C SER A 68 -18.43 6.25 19.24
N ARG A 69 -19.23 5.47 18.52
CA ARG A 69 -19.24 5.52 17.04
C ARG A 69 -19.42 6.94 16.50
N PRO A 70 -20.31 7.80 17.05
CA PRO A 70 -20.42 9.19 16.61
C PRO A 70 -19.12 9.98 16.76
N LEU A 71 -18.35 9.79 17.83
CA LEU A 71 -17.07 10.49 18.04
C LEU A 71 -16.01 10.02 17.04
N LEU A 72 -15.92 8.71 16.79
CA LEU A 72 -14.99 8.16 15.81
C LEU A 72 -15.33 8.66 14.40
N PHE A 73 -16.61 8.69 14.03
CA PHE A 73 -17.06 9.24 12.75
C PHE A 73 -16.79 10.75 12.64
N ALA A 74 -16.99 11.51 13.71
CA ALA A 74 -16.67 12.94 13.74
C ALA A 74 -15.17 13.19 13.49
N GLU A 75 -14.29 12.36 14.06
CA GLU A 75 -12.85 12.43 13.82
C GLU A 75 -12.50 12.05 12.37
N PHE A 76 -13.09 10.99 11.83
CA PHE A 76 -12.95 10.61 10.42
C PHE A 76 -13.32 11.78 9.50
N ARG A 77 -14.51 12.36 9.71
CA ARG A 77 -15.01 13.52 8.95
C ARG A 77 -14.06 14.72 9.04
N ARG A 78 -13.58 15.03 10.25
CA ARG A 78 -12.61 16.12 10.47
C ARG A 78 -11.32 15.90 9.65
N ARG A 79 -10.80 14.67 9.65
CA ARG A 79 -9.58 14.32 8.90
C ARG A 79 -9.82 14.31 7.40
N LEU A 80 -10.98 13.84 6.94
CA LEU A 80 -11.34 13.82 5.53
C LEU A 80 -11.50 15.24 4.95
N ARG A 81 -11.97 16.19 5.76
CA ARG A 81 -12.03 17.62 5.40
C ARG A 81 -10.71 18.36 5.57
N GLY A 82 -9.79 17.81 6.35
CA GLY A 82 -8.47 18.38 6.66
C GLY A 82 -7.32 17.63 5.99
N ARG A 83 -6.47 16.98 6.80
CA ARG A 83 -5.19 16.40 6.36
C ARG A 83 -5.27 15.32 5.27
N TRP A 84 -6.41 14.64 5.09
CA TRP A 84 -6.59 13.70 4.00
C TRP A 84 -7.15 14.38 2.74
N TRP A 85 -7.81 15.50 2.92
CA TRP A 85 -8.27 16.33 1.82
C TRP A 85 -7.10 17.01 1.12
N GLU A 86 -6.32 17.75 1.89
CA GLU A 86 -5.13 18.44 1.39
C GLU A 86 -4.03 18.47 2.45
N ARG A 87 -2.83 18.20 2.03
CA ARG A 87 -1.63 18.34 2.85
C ARG A 87 -0.46 18.79 2.00
N THR A 88 0.36 19.67 2.55
CA THR A 88 1.62 20.09 1.97
C THR A 88 2.77 19.44 2.77
N ASN A 89 3.71 18.79 2.08
CA ASN A 89 4.91 18.26 2.73
C ASN A 89 5.96 19.38 2.93
N ARG A 90 7.06 19.07 3.62
CA ARG A 90 8.15 20.03 3.88
C ARG A 90 8.79 20.61 2.61
N LEU A 91 8.66 19.94 1.47
CA LEU A 91 9.17 20.38 0.17
C LEU A 91 8.12 21.17 -0.64
N GLY A 92 7.03 21.60 -0.02
CA GLY A 92 5.95 22.35 -0.69
C GLY A 92 5.06 21.51 -1.61
N LYS A 93 5.24 20.19 -1.69
CA LYS A 93 4.42 19.34 -2.54
C LYS A 93 3.05 19.10 -1.92
N VAL A 94 2.01 19.55 -2.62
CA VAL A 94 0.61 19.37 -2.23
C VAL A 94 0.10 17.99 -2.68
N SER A 95 -0.58 17.28 -1.78
CA SER A 95 -1.20 15.97 -2.03
C SER A 95 -2.49 15.83 -1.22
N GLY A 96 -3.36 14.91 -1.60
CA GLY A 96 -4.62 14.65 -0.92
C GLY A 96 -5.76 14.35 -1.89
N LEU A 97 -6.94 14.03 -1.35
CA LEU A 97 -8.11 13.62 -2.11
C LEU A 97 -8.66 14.71 -3.04
N HIS A 98 -8.40 16.01 -2.76
CA HIS A 98 -8.74 17.13 -3.65
C HIS A 98 -8.22 16.97 -5.08
N ARG A 99 -7.21 16.12 -5.28
CA ARG A 99 -6.67 15.82 -6.62
C ARG A 99 -7.52 14.84 -7.43
N GLY A 100 -8.46 14.17 -6.79
CA GLY A 100 -9.27 13.11 -7.42
C GLY A 100 -10.78 13.33 -7.34
N ILE A 101 -11.25 14.14 -6.41
CA ILE A 101 -12.68 14.44 -6.22
C ILE A 101 -12.88 15.91 -5.83
N THR A 102 -14.11 16.42 -6.04
CA THR A 102 -14.49 17.80 -5.64
C THR A 102 -14.94 17.86 -4.18
N PRO A 103 -15.02 19.06 -3.56
CA PRO A 103 -15.57 19.23 -2.21
C PRO A 103 -16.99 18.70 -2.08
N GLU A 104 -17.83 18.88 -3.10
CA GLU A 104 -19.23 18.42 -3.13
C GLU A 104 -19.29 16.89 -3.13
N GLN A 105 -18.46 16.25 -3.93
CA GLN A 105 -18.31 14.79 -3.96
C GLN A 105 -17.86 14.23 -2.61
N ARG A 106 -16.88 14.88 -1.95
CA ARG A 106 -16.46 14.53 -0.59
C ARG A 106 -17.64 14.58 0.41
N GLU A 107 -18.43 15.66 0.37
CA GLU A 107 -19.59 15.80 1.27
C GLU A 107 -20.67 14.76 0.96
N THR A 108 -20.82 14.36 -0.29
CA THR A 108 -21.72 13.27 -0.67
C THR A 108 -21.25 11.94 -0.08
N LEU A 109 -19.97 11.58 -0.23
CA LEU A 109 -19.39 10.37 0.39
C LEU A 109 -19.60 10.36 1.92
N LEU A 110 -19.38 11.49 2.59
CA LEU A 110 -19.56 11.60 4.04
C LEU A 110 -21.02 11.42 4.46
N ARG A 111 -21.96 12.01 3.73
CA ARG A 111 -23.41 11.85 4.03
C ARG A 111 -23.88 10.42 3.85
N GLU A 112 -23.47 9.76 2.76
CA GLU A 112 -23.85 8.38 2.47
C GLU A 112 -23.28 7.42 3.50
N LEU A 113 -21.98 7.55 3.83
CA LEU A 113 -21.36 6.75 4.87
C LEU A 113 -22.07 6.96 6.23
N GLN A 114 -22.40 8.20 6.60
CA GLN A 114 -23.10 8.50 7.85
C GLN A 114 -24.49 7.86 7.94
N ARG A 115 -25.22 7.82 6.82
CA ARG A 115 -26.56 7.22 6.75
C ARG A 115 -26.54 5.71 6.88
N SER A 116 -25.56 5.05 6.26
CA SER A 116 -25.53 3.61 6.09
C SER A 116 -24.67 2.88 7.13
N VAL A 117 -23.67 3.51 7.72
CA VAL A 117 -22.73 2.87 8.65
C VAL A 117 -23.39 2.32 9.94
N GLY A 118 -24.54 2.86 10.32
CA GLY A 118 -25.31 2.39 11.47
C GLY A 118 -26.14 1.13 11.17
N GLN A 119 -26.46 0.87 9.91
CA GLN A 119 -27.27 -0.28 9.45
C GLN A 119 -26.34 -1.45 9.10
N ASP A 120 -25.44 -1.24 8.13
CA ASP A 120 -24.41 -2.21 7.74
C ASP A 120 -23.09 -1.46 7.50
N ALA A 121 -22.21 -1.53 8.48
CA ALA A 121 -20.94 -0.80 8.44
C ALA A 121 -19.97 -1.36 7.37
N ARG A 122 -20.03 -2.66 7.07
CA ARG A 122 -19.17 -3.26 6.03
C ARG A 122 -19.62 -2.82 4.66
N GLU A 123 -20.91 -2.94 4.37
CA GLU A 123 -21.46 -2.51 3.09
C GLU A 123 -21.31 -0.99 2.90
N ALA A 124 -21.49 -0.19 3.96
CA ALA A 124 -21.25 1.25 3.92
C ALA A 124 -19.80 1.60 3.55
N GLY A 125 -18.82 0.88 4.11
CA GLY A 125 -17.40 1.08 3.79
C GLY A 125 -17.05 0.62 2.38
N ARG A 126 -17.59 -0.51 1.92
CA ARG A 126 -17.44 -1.00 0.55
C ARG A 126 -18.03 -0.01 -0.45
N SER A 127 -19.25 0.46 -0.20
CA SER A 127 -19.93 1.46 -1.03
C SER A 127 -19.15 2.78 -1.08
N PHE A 128 -18.58 3.24 0.05
CA PHE A 128 -17.70 4.42 0.09
C PHE A 128 -16.52 4.27 -0.86
N LEU A 129 -15.82 3.12 -0.85
CA LEU A 129 -14.66 2.90 -1.72
C LEU A 129 -15.04 2.82 -3.19
N LEU A 130 -16.13 2.13 -3.52
CA LEU A 130 -16.61 2.02 -4.90
C LEU A 130 -17.08 3.37 -5.44
N GLU A 131 -17.77 4.17 -4.63
CA GLU A 131 -18.21 5.48 -5.03
C GLU A 131 -17.04 6.47 -5.18
N LEU A 132 -16.05 6.40 -4.28
CA LEU A 132 -14.81 7.14 -4.43
C LEU A 132 -14.10 6.79 -5.75
N ALA A 133 -14.02 5.52 -6.10
CA ALA A 133 -13.43 5.06 -7.34
C ALA A 133 -14.20 5.59 -8.57
N ARG A 134 -15.53 5.57 -8.54
CA ARG A 134 -16.39 6.13 -9.61
C ARG A 134 -16.18 7.63 -9.76
N MET A 135 -16.18 8.38 -8.65
CA MET A 135 -15.90 9.81 -8.64
C MET A 135 -14.51 10.14 -9.21
N GLN A 136 -13.55 9.22 -9.09
CA GLN A 136 -12.23 9.32 -9.70
C GLN A 136 -12.17 8.83 -11.15
N GLY A 137 -13.32 8.54 -11.75
CA GLY A 137 -13.48 8.18 -13.15
C GLY A 137 -13.29 6.69 -13.43
N LEU A 138 -13.59 5.81 -12.46
CA LEU A 138 -13.80 4.40 -12.73
C LEU A 138 -15.16 4.24 -13.39
N ASP A 139 -15.18 4.09 -14.70
CA ASP A 139 -16.38 3.98 -15.50
C ASP A 139 -16.40 2.66 -16.29
N ALA A 140 -15.59 2.57 -17.32
CA ALA A 140 -15.45 1.37 -18.17
C ALA A 140 -14.30 0.45 -17.74
N GLU A 141 -13.45 0.91 -16.85
CA GLU A 141 -12.32 0.12 -16.35
C GLU A 141 -12.80 -1.01 -15.43
N ARG A 142 -12.10 -2.14 -15.51
CA ARG A 142 -12.37 -3.31 -14.68
C ARG A 142 -11.81 -3.15 -13.26
N TYR A 143 -10.69 -2.43 -13.11
CA TYR A 143 -9.95 -2.32 -11.86
C TYR A 143 -9.74 -0.88 -11.43
N TRP A 144 -9.85 -0.65 -10.14
CA TRP A 144 -9.33 0.54 -9.48
C TRP A 144 -8.26 0.13 -8.49
N VAL A 145 -7.07 0.79 -8.53
CA VAL A 145 -5.91 0.44 -7.73
C VAL A 145 -5.49 1.56 -6.79
N ASP A 146 -5.40 1.24 -5.50
CA ASP A 146 -4.75 2.07 -4.47
C ASP A 146 -3.40 1.46 -4.08
N THR A 147 -2.37 2.28 -4.00
CA THR A 147 -0.99 1.83 -3.75
C THR A 147 -0.39 2.39 -2.46
N SER A 148 -1.23 2.60 -1.46
CA SER A 148 -0.78 2.99 -0.12
C SER A 148 0.04 1.88 0.52
N PRO A 149 1.30 2.12 0.92
CA PRO A 149 2.14 1.07 1.50
C PRO A 149 1.50 0.30 2.67
N PRO A 150 0.72 0.94 3.58
CA PRO A 150 0.07 0.22 4.68
C PRO A 150 -1.05 -0.75 4.28
N ASN A 151 -1.53 -0.74 3.02
CA ASN A 151 -2.62 -1.62 2.61
C ASN A 151 -2.35 -3.10 2.92
N ILE A 152 -1.11 -3.55 2.72
CA ILE A 152 -0.74 -4.95 2.96
C ILE A 152 -0.73 -5.28 4.45
N ALA A 153 -0.28 -4.39 5.31
CA ALA A 153 -0.34 -4.58 6.76
C ALA A 153 -1.78 -4.56 7.34
N HIS A 154 -2.76 -4.22 6.50
CA HIS A 154 -4.18 -4.22 6.83
C HIS A 154 -5.00 -5.07 5.85
N ALA A 155 -4.36 -5.98 5.12
CA ALA A 155 -5.00 -6.78 4.07
C ALA A 155 -6.17 -7.61 4.62
N ASP A 156 -6.04 -8.19 5.81
CA ASP A 156 -7.10 -8.91 6.53
C ASP A 156 -8.34 -8.05 6.75
N ARG A 157 -8.14 -6.81 7.18
CA ARG A 157 -9.22 -5.86 7.46
C ARG A 157 -9.85 -5.34 6.18
N ILE A 158 -9.03 -5.07 5.16
CA ILE A 158 -9.52 -4.67 3.83
C ILE A 158 -10.33 -5.80 3.20
N HIS A 159 -9.85 -7.05 3.30
CA HIS A 159 -10.56 -8.22 2.79
C HIS A 159 -11.90 -8.42 3.50
N ARG A 160 -11.97 -8.22 4.83
CA ARG A 160 -13.26 -8.24 5.56
C ARG A 160 -14.23 -7.16 5.11
N LEU A 161 -13.74 -6.01 4.65
CA LEU A 161 -14.56 -4.92 4.12
C LEU A 161 -14.93 -5.15 2.64
N VAL A 162 -13.99 -5.66 1.85
CA VAL A 162 -14.10 -5.89 0.40
C VAL A 162 -13.63 -7.32 0.09
N PRO A 163 -14.48 -8.34 0.21
CA PRO A 163 -14.10 -9.75 0.03
C PRO A 163 -13.53 -10.09 -1.36
N GLN A 164 -13.86 -9.29 -2.38
CA GLN A 164 -13.36 -9.49 -3.74
C GLN A 164 -12.08 -8.69 -4.04
N ALA A 165 -11.48 -8.05 -3.03
CA ALA A 165 -10.24 -7.29 -3.21
C ALA A 165 -9.09 -8.20 -3.61
N LEU A 166 -8.23 -7.71 -4.51
CA LEU A 166 -6.95 -8.31 -4.85
C LEU A 166 -5.81 -7.53 -4.19
N PHE A 167 -4.80 -8.25 -3.74
CA PHE A 167 -3.65 -7.68 -3.05
C PHE A 167 -2.36 -7.93 -3.82
N VAL A 168 -1.59 -6.86 -4.08
CA VAL A 168 -0.25 -6.97 -4.65
C VAL A 168 0.76 -6.51 -3.63
N HIS A 169 1.45 -7.47 -3.02
CA HIS A 169 2.50 -7.22 -2.02
C HIS A 169 3.83 -6.98 -2.72
N MET A 170 4.28 -5.74 -2.69
CA MET A 170 5.59 -5.36 -3.22
C MET A 170 6.66 -5.54 -2.14
N VAL A 171 7.62 -6.40 -2.40
CA VAL A 171 8.78 -6.63 -1.53
C VAL A 171 10.06 -6.11 -2.19
N ARG A 172 11.07 -5.87 -1.38
CA ARG A 172 12.39 -5.41 -1.77
C ARG A 172 13.41 -5.89 -0.76
N ASP A 173 14.68 -6.06 -1.18
CA ASP A 173 15.79 -6.31 -0.24
C ASP A 173 15.74 -5.36 0.96
N GLY A 174 15.78 -5.93 2.17
CA GLY A 174 15.64 -5.16 3.40
C GLY A 174 16.71 -4.10 3.57
N ARG A 175 17.96 -4.37 3.15
CA ARG A 175 19.11 -3.44 3.23
C ARG A 175 18.91 -2.23 2.33
N ASP A 176 18.45 -2.46 1.08
CA ASP A 176 18.12 -1.38 0.16
C ASP A 176 16.90 -0.58 0.63
N THR A 177 15.95 -1.23 1.30
CA THR A 177 14.79 -0.59 1.92
C THR A 177 15.21 0.28 3.11
N MET A 178 16.05 -0.26 4.01
CA MET A 178 16.61 0.46 5.17
C MET A 178 17.41 1.69 4.72
N ALA A 179 18.35 1.53 3.79
CA ALA A 179 19.12 2.64 3.24
C ALA A 179 18.23 3.71 2.58
N SER A 180 17.15 3.29 1.91
CA SER A 180 16.20 4.22 1.28
C SER A 180 15.38 4.99 2.30
N VAL A 181 14.94 4.36 3.40
CA VAL A 181 14.11 5.04 4.41
C VAL A 181 14.94 5.95 5.31
N MET A 182 16.18 5.61 5.63
CA MET A 182 17.10 6.48 6.39
C MET A 182 17.38 7.82 5.69
N ASN A 183 17.29 7.86 4.36
CA ASN A 183 17.42 9.08 3.58
C ASN A 183 16.13 9.93 3.49
N GLU A 184 15.03 9.48 4.11
CA GLU A 184 13.79 10.24 4.15
C GLU A 184 13.72 11.10 5.43
N SER A 185 13.26 12.32 5.32
CA SER A 185 13.13 13.25 6.47
C SER A 185 12.17 12.78 7.58
N TRP A 186 11.38 11.75 7.30
CA TRP A 186 10.41 11.13 8.22
C TRP A 186 10.83 9.72 8.65
N GLY A 187 11.92 9.21 8.09
CA GLY A 187 12.43 7.87 8.37
C GLY A 187 13.30 7.82 9.62
N PRO A 188 13.66 6.62 10.07
CA PRO A 188 14.65 6.43 11.12
C PRO A 188 16.02 6.94 10.67
N SER A 189 16.83 7.43 11.64
CA SER A 189 18.14 8.03 11.37
C SER A 189 19.31 7.07 11.53
N ASP A 190 19.09 5.91 12.12
CA ASP A 190 20.12 4.91 12.40
C ASP A 190 19.73 3.52 11.89
N PRO A 191 20.70 2.63 11.62
CA PRO A 191 20.47 1.31 11.06
C PRO A 191 19.60 0.40 11.91
N GLU A 192 19.73 0.41 13.23
CA GLU A 192 18.97 -0.44 14.16
C GLU A 192 17.50 -0.05 14.16
N ALA A 193 17.22 1.26 14.22
CA ALA A 193 15.85 1.76 14.10
C ALA A 193 15.27 1.49 12.70
N ALA A 194 16.07 1.55 11.63
CA ALA A 194 15.66 1.21 10.28
C ALA A 194 15.34 -0.28 10.11
N ALA A 195 16.15 -1.16 10.73
CA ALA A 195 15.92 -2.60 10.74
C ALA A 195 14.64 -2.97 11.51
N THR A 196 14.41 -2.34 12.67
CA THR A 196 13.18 -2.48 13.44
C THR A 196 11.98 -1.99 12.63
N TRP A 197 12.08 -0.80 12.03
CA TRP A 197 11.03 -0.21 11.20
C TRP A 197 10.64 -1.11 10.02
N TRP A 198 11.63 -1.72 9.36
CA TRP A 198 11.42 -2.64 8.25
C TRP A 198 10.83 -3.97 8.71
N SER A 199 11.44 -4.62 9.71
CA SER A 199 11.00 -5.94 10.18
C SER A 199 9.60 -5.91 10.80
N ASP A 200 9.23 -4.86 11.54
CA ASP A 200 7.87 -4.73 12.09
C ASP A 200 6.82 -4.66 10.98
N ARG A 201 7.13 -3.99 9.84
CA ARG A 201 6.23 -3.93 8.69
C ARG A 201 6.14 -5.26 7.95
N MET A 202 7.23 -6.01 7.87
CA MET A 202 7.23 -7.36 7.29
C MET A 202 6.37 -8.30 8.15
N VAL A 203 6.51 -8.26 9.47
CA VAL A 203 5.67 -9.03 10.40
C VAL A 203 4.18 -8.65 10.25
N ALA A 204 3.88 -7.35 10.24
CA ALA A 204 2.50 -6.89 10.08
C ALA A 204 1.89 -7.33 8.73
N ALA A 205 2.64 -7.19 7.64
CA ALA A 205 2.24 -7.64 6.32
C ALA A 205 1.98 -9.15 6.28
N HIS A 206 2.93 -9.94 6.80
CA HIS A 206 2.80 -11.40 6.84
C HIS A 206 1.56 -11.84 7.60
N ARG A 207 1.34 -11.33 8.82
CA ARG A 207 0.17 -11.66 9.64
C ARG A 207 -1.14 -11.30 8.95
N ALA A 208 -1.22 -10.14 8.32
CA ALA A 208 -2.43 -9.72 7.63
C ALA A 208 -2.71 -10.55 6.38
N LEU A 209 -1.66 -10.93 5.63
CA LEU A 209 -1.80 -11.73 4.41
C LEU A 209 -2.17 -13.19 4.67
N THR A 210 -1.77 -13.77 5.82
CA THR A 210 -2.18 -15.16 6.18
C THR A 210 -3.69 -15.29 6.43
N GLU A 211 -4.38 -14.18 6.68
CA GLU A 211 -5.85 -14.15 6.85
C GLU A 211 -6.61 -13.90 5.53
N VAL A 212 -5.90 -13.77 4.41
CA VAL A 212 -6.47 -13.51 3.08
C VAL A 212 -6.31 -14.77 2.22
N PRO A 213 -7.32 -15.15 1.41
CA PRO A 213 -7.18 -16.28 0.49
C PRO A 213 -5.96 -16.13 -0.42
N ALA A 214 -5.21 -17.23 -0.60
CA ALA A 214 -3.95 -17.20 -1.35
C ALA A 214 -4.10 -16.77 -2.81
N ASP A 215 -5.24 -17.10 -3.43
CA ASP A 215 -5.60 -16.71 -4.80
C ASP A 215 -5.93 -15.21 -4.94
N ALA A 216 -6.15 -14.51 -3.82
CA ALA A 216 -6.34 -13.05 -3.80
C ALA A 216 -5.03 -12.28 -3.54
N VAL A 217 -3.88 -12.95 -3.40
CA VAL A 217 -2.59 -12.31 -3.06
C VAL A 217 -1.52 -12.66 -4.08
N LEU A 218 -0.85 -11.63 -4.60
CA LEU A 218 0.38 -11.77 -5.39
C LEU A 218 1.53 -11.04 -4.68
N THR A 219 2.61 -11.75 -4.37
CA THR A 219 3.86 -11.13 -3.92
C THR A 219 4.82 -10.98 -5.10
N LEU A 220 5.33 -9.75 -5.29
CA LEU A 220 6.29 -9.38 -6.33
C LEU A 220 7.53 -8.75 -5.69
N SER A 221 8.71 -9.26 -6.00
CA SER A 221 9.98 -8.60 -5.69
C SER A 221 10.23 -7.47 -6.70
N LEU A 222 10.63 -6.31 -6.21
CA LEU A 222 11.03 -5.19 -7.07
C LEU A 222 12.23 -5.57 -7.93
N GLU A 223 13.19 -6.29 -7.36
CA GLU A 223 14.39 -6.75 -8.04
C GLU A 223 14.06 -7.78 -9.12
N SER A 224 13.24 -8.79 -8.80
CA SER A 224 12.83 -9.80 -9.78
C SER A 224 12.03 -9.17 -10.92
N LEU A 225 11.07 -8.30 -10.61
CA LEU A 225 10.24 -7.61 -11.60
C LEU A 225 11.05 -6.71 -12.52
N VAL A 226 12.08 -6.01 -12.02
CA VAL A 226 12.77 -4.99 -12.81
C VAL A 226 14.14 -5.43 -13.29
N VAL A 227 14.79 -6.41 -12.65
CA VAL A 227 16.18 -6.79 -12.93
C VAL A 227 16.31 -8.22 -13.43
N THR A 228 15.97 -9.23 -12.60
CA THR A 228 16.36 -10.63 -12.84
C THR A 228 15.33 -11.45 -13.61
N GLU A 229 14.05 -11.34 -13.29
CA GLU A 229 12.98 -12.21 -13.82
C GLU A 229 11.89 -11.41 -14.52
N ARG A 230 12.29 -10.33 -15.18
CA ARG A 230 11.43 -9.29 -15.76
C ARG A 230 10.22 -9.82 -16.54
N ALA A 231 10.47 -10.73 -17.48
CA ALA A 231 9.42 -11.26 -18.36
C ALA A 231 8.45 -12.15 -17.57
N GLU A 232 8.98 -12.95 -16.65
CA GLU A 232 8.19 -13.87 -15.83
C GLU A 232 7.33 -13.11 -14.82
N GLU A 233 7.90 -12.16 -14.07
CA GLU A 233 7.15 -11.38 -13.08
C GLU A 233 6.10 -10.46 -13.74
N TYR A 234 6.39 -9.92 -14.92
CA TYR A 234 5.42 -9.19 -15.72
C TYR A 234 4.26 -10.09 -16.16
N ARG A 235 4.55 -11.31 -16.62
CA ARG A 235 3.54 -12.31 -17.00
C ARG A 235 2.68 -12.71 -15.79
N ARG A 236 3.31 -13.04 -14.65
CA ARG A 236 2.62 -13.39 -13.38
C ARG A 236 1.67 -12.27 -12.93
N LEU A 237 2.09 -11.01 -13.05
CA LEU A 237 1.24 -9.87 -12.72
C LEU A 237 0.00 -9.80 -13.62
N LEU A 238 0.18 -9.99 -14.94
CA LEU A 238 -0.94 -9.98 -15.88
C LEU A 238 -1.90 -11.15 -15.65
N GLU A 239 -1.38 -12.34 -15.41
CA GLU A 239 -2.17 -13.55 -15.13
C GLU A 239 -2.97 -13.40 -13.84
N PHE A 240 -2.32 -12.95 -12.75
CA PHE A 240 -2.99 -12.71 -11.48
C PHE A 240 -4.15 -11.71 -11.59
N LEU A 241 -3.99 -10.68 -12.40
CA LEU A 241 -5.02 -9.66 -12.62
C LEU A 241 -5.95 -10.02 -13.79
N ASP A 242 -5.77 -11.17 -14.44
CA ASP A 242 -6.51 -11.54 -15.67
C ASP A 242 -6.56 -10.37 -16.66
N LEU A 243 -5.39 -9.77 -16.92
CA LEU A 243 -5.22 -8.66 -17.84
C LEU A 243 -4.54 -9.12 -19.13
N PRO A 244 -5.09 -8.79 -20.31
CA PRO A 244 -4.39 -9.04 -21.55
C PRO A 244 -3.16 -8.14 -21.68
N ASP A 245 -2.06 -8.68 -22.22
CA ASP A 245 -0.88 -7.88 -22.47
C ASP A 245 -1.16 -6.80 -23.54
N ARG A 246 -0.97 -5.55 -23.20
CA ARG A 246 -1.24 -4.40 -24.07
C ARG A 246 0.04 -3.70 -24.51
N PRO A 247 0.16 -3.31 -25.79
CA PRO A 247 1.38 -2.69 -26.32
C PRO A 247 1.86 -1.47 -25.51
N ARG A 248 0.93 -0.63 -25.02
CA ARG A 248 1.26 0.54 -24.20
C ARG A 248 1.90 0.16 -22.86
N MET A 249 1.36 -0.86 -22.17
CA MET A 249 1.88 -1.34 -20.89
C MET A 249 3.24 -2.01 -21.07
N ARG A 250 3.37 -2.87 -22.09
CA ARG A 250 4.64 -3.53 -22.45
C ARG A 250 5.74 -2.53 -22.80
N ARG A 251 5.42 -1.51 -23.59
CA ARG A 251 6.37 -0.42 -23.92
C ARG A 251 6.78 0.35 -22.69
N TYR A 252 5.82 0.71 -21.83
CA TYR A 252 6.12 1.39 -20.56
C TYR A 252 7.06 0.55 -19.68
N PHE A 253 6.79 -0.75 -19.55
CA PHE A 253 7.62 -1.67 -18.80
C PHE A 253 9.04 -1.76 -19.36
N ALA A 254 9.19 -1.86 -20.67
CA ALA A 254 10.49 -1.94 -21.32
C ALA A 254 11.30 -0.63 -21.19
N GLU A 255 10.68 0.53 -21.48
CA GLU A 255 11.37 1.81 -21.59
C GLU A 255 11.45 2.59 -20.27
N GLN A 256 10.42 2.52 -19.44
CA GLN A 256 10.30 3.34 -18.21
C GLN A 256 10.67 2.61 -16.94
N MET A 257 10.86 1.29 -17.02
CA MET A 257 11.32 0.45 -15.92
C MET A 257 12.59 -0.34 -16.31
N PRO A 258 13.65 0.31 -16.81
CA PRO A 258 14.88 -0.38 -17.14
C PRO A 258 15.61 -0.83 -15.87
N ALA A 259 16.36 -1.94 -15.98
CA ALA A 259 17.05 -2.58 -14.84
C ALA A 259 18.00 -1.63 -14.11
N GLU A 260 18.61 -0.69 -14.83
CA GLU A 260 19.56 0.29 -14.29
C GLU A 260 18.94 1.28 -13.29
N ARG A 261 17.60 1.41 -13.28
CA ARG A 261 16.89 2.25 -12.30
C ARG A 261 16.72 1.59 -10.92
N VAL A 262 16.75 0.26 -10.91
CA VAL A 262 16.73 -0.50 -9.67
C VAL A 262 18.16 -1.07 -9.52
N ARG A 263 18.93 -0.50 -8.65
CA ARG A 263 20.32 -0.90 -8.39
C ARG A 263 20.37 -1.77 -7.13
N PRO A 264 20.13 -3.10 -7.25
CA PRO A 264 20.18 -3.99 -6.10
C PRO A 264 21.56 -3.94 -5.45
N GLY A 265 21.59 -3.91 -4.12
CA GLY A 265 22.85 -3.81 -3.37
C GLY A 265 23.44 -2.40 -3.31
N SER A 266 22.81 -1.39 -3.95
CA SER A 266 23.28 0.00 -3.92
C SER A 266 23.23 0.64 -2.51
N TRP A 267 22.62 -0.04 -1.56
CA TRP A 267 22.61 0.40 -0.16
C TRP A 267 24.03 0.65 0.40
N ARG A 268 25.03 -0.14 -0.03
CA ARG A 268 26.45 0.02 0.38
C ARG A 268 27.01 1.39 0.04
N GLU A 269 26.60 1.96 -1.09
CA GLU A 269 27.04 3.28 -1.55
C GLU A 269 26.25 4.44 -0.94
N ARG A 270 25.10 4.14 -0.31
CA ARG A 270 24.13 5.15 0.17
C ARG A 270 24.16 5.35 1.68
N VAL A 271 24.91 4.56 2.41
CA VAL A 271 25.01 4.63 3.87
C VAL A 271 26.44 4.92 4.30
N ALA A 272 26.60 5.54 5.45
CA ALA A 272 27.92 5.90 5.98
C ALA A 272 28.70 4.67 6.50
N ASP A 273 28.01 3.70 7.10
CA ASP A 273 28.58 2.46 7.63
C ASP A 273 27.79 1.25 7.10
N PRO A 274 28.24 0.65 5.98
CA PRO A 274 27.63 -0.54 5.42
C PRO A 274 27.66 -1.76 6.36
N ASP A 275 28.70 -1.91 7.16
CA ASP A 275 28.82 -3.06 8.08
C ASP A 275 27.82 -2.96 9.23
N GLN A 276 27.52 -1.76 9.71
CA GLN A 276 26.47 -1.55 10.70
C GLN A 276 25.09 -1.87 10.13
N VAL A 277 24.79 -1.45 8.89
CA VAL A 277 23.54 -1.79 8.21
C VAL A 277 23.41 -3.29 8.02
N GLU A 278 24.46 -3.98 7.59
CA GLU A 278 24.44 -5.44 7.42
C GLU A 278 24.20 -6.15 8.77
N ARG A 279 24.89 -5.74 9.85
CA ARG A 279 24.66 -6.32 11.19
C ARG A 279 23.22 -6.11 11.67
N ALA A 280 22.68 -4.90 11.56
CA ALA A 280 21.32 -4.58 11.95
C ALA A 280 20.29 -5.38 11.13
N TYR A 281 20.54 -5.48 9.81
CA TYR A 281 19.70 -6.29 8.92
C TYR A 281 19.71 -7.77 9.32
N ARG A 282 20.87 -8.38 9.56
CA ARG A 282 20.98 -9.80 9.97
C ARG A 282 20.23 -10.09 11.27
N ALA A 283 20.33 -9.21 12.26
CA ALA A 283 19.57 -9.35 13.49
C ALA A 283 18.06 -9.31 13.25
N ALA A 284 17.59 -8.40 12.39
CA ALA A 284 16.20 -8.32 12.00
C ALA A 284 15.73 -9.54 11.17
N ALA A 285 16.58 -10.03 10.26
CA ALA A 285 16.31 -11.21 9.44
C ALA A 285 16.16 -12.48 10.30
N GLN A 286 17.03 -12.68 11.28
CA GLN A 286 16.91 -13.77 12.25
C GLN A 286 15.59 -13.70 13.05
N ARG A 287 15.19 -12.48 13.45
CA ARG A 287 13.89 -12.28 14.10
C ARG A 287 12.73 -12.66 13.17
N LEU A 288 12.78 -12.29 11.88
CA LEU A 288 11.77 -12.63 10.89
C LEU A 288 11.72 -14.15 10.65
N GLU A 289 12.86 -14.81 10.51
CA GLU A 289 12.97 -16.25 10.35
C GLU A 289 12.35 -16.99 11.54
N ALA A 290 12.67 -16.59 12.77
CA ALA A 290 12.07 -17.16 13.98
C ALA A 290 10.53 -17.00 14.04
N LEU A 291 9.96 -16.04 13.31
CA LEU A 291 8.53 -15.80 13.17
C LEU A 291 7.93 -16.42 11.90
N GLY A 292 8.72 -17.13 11.09
CA GLY A 292 8.29 -17.69 9.82
C GLY A 292 7.99 -16.65 8.72
N VAL A 293 8.56 -15.45 8.84
CA VAL A 293 8.32 -14.33 7.90
C VAL A 293 9.43 -14.30 6.85
N PRO A 294 9.13 -14.42 5.54
CA PRO A 294 10.14 -14.35 4.47
C PRO A 294 10.84 -13.00 4.42
N THR A 295 12.16 -13.00 4.23
CA THR A 295 12.99 -11.79 4.14
C THR A 295 13.10 -11.21 2.73
N HIS A 296 12.90 -12.04 1.69
CA HIS A 296 13.04 -11.67 0.28
C HIS A 296 14.41 -11.03 -0.04
N GLU A 297 15.47 -11.68 0.40
CA GLU A 297 16.83 -11.22 0.11
C GLU A 297 17.14 -11.26 -1.37
N PHE A 298 17.86 -10.25 -1.85
CA PHE A 298 18.40 -10.19 -3.19
C PHE A 298 19.93 -10.21 -3.16
N GLY A 299 20.51 -11.12 -3.92
CA GLY A 299 21.97 -11.27 -4.03
C GLY A 299 22.39 -12.73 -3.99
N PRO A 300 23.65 -13.04 -4.30
CA PRO A 300 24.18 -14.37 -4.08
C PRO A 300 24.06 -14.73 -2.59
N PRO A 301 23.79 -15.99 -2.24
CA PRO A 301 23.88 -16.42 -0.86
C PRO A 301 25.26 -16.04 -0.31
N PRO A 302 25.37 -15.71 0.98
CA PRO A 302 26.68 -15.40 1.57
C PRO A 302 27.62 -16.58 1.35
N PRO A 303 28.92 -16.32 1.13
CA PRO A 303 29.93 -17.37 0.94
C PRO A 303 30.02 -18.31 2.13
#